data_6aad46e4af35288dd4d71a01f6a18d46
#
_entry.id   6aad46e4af35288dd4d71a01f6a18d46
#
_cell.length_a   1.000
_cell.length_b   1.000
_cell.length_c   1.000
_cell.angle_alpha   90.00
_cell.angle_beta   90.00
_cell.angle_gamma   90.00
#
_symmetry.space_group_name_H-M   'P 1'
#
loop_
_entity.id
_entity.type
_entity.pdbx_description
1 polymer ?
#
loop_
_entity_poly.entity_id
_entity_poly.type
_entity_poly.pdbx_seq_one_letter_code
_entity_poly.pdbx_strand_id
1 'polypeptide(L)'
;MKKSASVKKTLARIKPYRFHLFGALLSAIVSISLTLLIPVLIGNALDEIVGKGSVDFADVARILGYIGFAIVGVSVCQWTMNCLVNTLSYYTVRDLRRDIFRKLNSVPLSAVDSHPHGDLISRVINDVDAVGDGLTQFFLQLFSGVITIVGTLIFMLAIDWKIALAVVVLTPLSLFAAGFIGKLTHRRFTEQQVLQGDISAFVEEHVGNQRLIQAFSYEERAEKGFDELNTKMYSVGFKAQLAGALANPTTRFVNALVYAAVGIFGALSAIGGALSIGQLSCFLTYANQYTKPFNEVTAVLTQLQTALAAAGRVFSLLEAEDELPEKDGGFRAENCRGEVSVKDVSFSYSPDKPLIEHFSLEVPVGCHVAIVGPTGCGKTTLINLLMRFYDVDSGSISVDGTDIRDMSRRELRKCYGMVLQDSWLFEGTIMDNLRYGNEQAGDDEVIAAAKAAYAHSFIRRMPQGYHTVISEGGGNLSQGQKQLLCIARAMVSNPKILILDEATSSIDTLTEIRVQKAFAKMMKGRTAFVVAHRLSTIRESDMILVMRDGNIVEQGSHDELIEKGGFYAELNRKSV
;
A
#
# COMPACT_ATOMS: atom_id res chain seq x y z
N MET A 1 14.98 -8.79 -0.39
CA MET A 1 14.73 -10.26 -0.23
C MET A 1 15.10 -11.03 -1.49
N LYS A 2 15.67 -12.25 -1.38
CA LYS A 2 15.92 -13.11 -2.55
C LYS A 2 14.56 -13.54 -3.14
N LYS A 3 14.36 -13.42 -4.47
CA LYS A 3 13.10 -13.79 -5.19
C LYS A 3 12.54 -15.16 -4.75
N SER A 4 13.41 -16.13 -4.49
CA SER A 4 13.06 -17.47 -4.00
C SER A 4 12.33 -17.48 -2.65
N ALA A 5 12.67 -16.55 -1.73
CA ALA A 5 12.02 -16.48 -0.42
C ALA A 5 10.57 -15.95 -0.55
N SER A 6 10.34 -14.96 -1.41
CA SER A 6 8.99 -14.42 -1.66
C SER A 6 8.07 -15.49 -2.26
N VAL A 7 8.56 -16.28 -3.21
CA VAL A 7 7.80 -17.40 -3.80
C VAL A 7 7.38 -18.40 -2.71
N LYS A 8 8.33 -18.85 -1.89
CA LYS A 8 8.06 -19.84 -0.83
C LYS A 8 7.01 -19.32 0.17
N LYS A 9 7.10 -18.04 0.55
CA LYS A 9 6.15 -17.40 1.48
C LYS A 9 4.75 -17.27 0.87
N THR A 10 4.67 -16.83 -0.39
CA THR A 10 3.40 -16.73 -1.11
C THR A 10 2.72 -18.10 -1.23
N LEU A 11 3.48 -19.15 -1.60
CA LEU A 11 2.97 -20.52 -1.66
C LEU A 11 2.51 -21.05 -0.29
N ALA A 12 3.20 -20.67 0.79
CA ALA A 12 2.78 -21.05 2.14
C ALA A 12 1.41 -20.46 2.52
N ARG A 13 1.09 -19.25 2.03
CA ARG A 13 -0.21 -18.60 2.23
C ARG A 13 -1.35 -19.26 1.47
N ILE A 14 -1.05 -19.98 0.40
CA ILE A 14 -2.04 -20.72 -0.41
C ILE A 14 -2.37 -22.09 0.23
N LYS A 15 -1.49 -22.62 1.07
CA LYS A 15 -1.64 -23.96 1.68
C LYS A 15 -3.01 -24.22 2.34
N PRO A 16 -3.66 -23.26 3.04
CA PRO A 16 -5.00 -23.47 3.58
C PRO A 16 -6.06 -23.75 2.51
N TYR A 17 -5.86 -23.25 1.29
CA TYR A 17 -6.81 -23.32 0.16
C TYR A 17 -6.51 -24.45 -0.82
N ARG A 18 -5.74 -25.47 -0.41
CA ARG A 18 -5.32 -26.60 -1.24
C ARG A 18 -6.47 -27.34 -1.95
N PHE A 19 -7.66 -27.37 -1.36
CA PHE A 19 -8.81 -28.03 -1.98
C PHE A 19 -9.32 -27.26 -3.20
N HIS A 20 -9.31 -25.93 -3.16
CA HIS A 20 -9.65 -25.09 -4.32
C HIS A 20 -8.62 -25.29 -5.45
N LEU A 21 -7.32 -25.39 -5.09
CA LEU A 21 -6.24 -25.64 -6.04
C LEU A 21 -6.39 -27.02 -6.71
N PHE A 22 -6.69 -28.04 -5.92
CA PHE A 22 -6.91 -29.39 -6.44
C PHE A 22 -8.15 -29.47 -7.33
N GLY A 23 -9.26 -28.86 -6.93
CA GLY A 23 -10.48 -28.78 -7.73
C GLY A 23 -10.26 -28.03 -9.06
N ALA A 24 -9.51 -26.93 -9.03
CA ALA A 24 -9.14 -26.18 -10.23
C ALA A 24 -8.28 -27.01 -11.19
N LEU A 25 -7.27 -27.73 -10.66
CA LEU A 25 -6.42 -28.62 -11.46
C LEU A 25 -7.24 -29.75 -12.10
N LEU A 26 -8.12 -30.40 -11.35
CA LEU A 26 -9.00 -31.45 -11.88
C LEU A 26 -9.92 -30.89 -12.97
N SER A 27 -10.56 -29.74 -12.74
CA SER A 27 -11.40 -29.08 -13.74
C SER A 27 -10.61 -28.70 -14.99
N ALA A 28 -9.34 -28.27 -14.86
CA ALA A 28 -8.46 -27.98 -15.98
C ALA A 28 -8.15 -29.23 -16.80
N ILE A 29 -7.81 -30.35 -16.15
CA ILE A 29 -7.53 -31.64 -16.82
C ILE A 29 -8.75 -32.10 -17.63
N VAL A 30 -9.92 -32.08 -17.02
CA VAL A 30 -11.16 -32.50 -17.69
C VAL A 30 -11.49 -31.56 -18.86
N SER A 31 -11.44 -30.24 -18.64
CA SER A 31 -11.72 -29.25 -19.67
C SER A 31 -10.80 -29.40 -20.88
N ILE A 32 -9.49 -29.54 -20.66
CA ILE A 32 -8.51 -29.63 -21.73
C ILE A 32 -8.62 -30.98 -22.44
N SER A 33 -8.84 -32.08 -21.71
CA SER A 33 -9.06 -33.39 -22.32
C SER A 33 -10.27 -33.38 -23.26
N LEU A 34 -11.38 -32.79 -22.84
CA LEU A 34 -12.55 -32.60 -23.71
C LEU A 34 -12.24 -31.68 -24.90
N THR A 35 -11.50 -30.61 -24.69
CA THR A 35 -11.07 -29.68 -25.75
C THR A 35 -10.22 -30.39 -26.81
N LEU A 36 -9.32 -31.28 -26.37
CA LEU A 36 -8.47 -32.08 -27.27
C LEU A 36 -9.22 -33.21 -27.96
N LEU A 37 -10.34 -33.67 -27.42
CA LEU A 37 -11.20 -34.66 -28.07
C LEU A 37 -11.98 -34.08 -29.27
N ILE A 38 -12.32 -32.77 -29.23
CA ILE A 38 -13.10 -32.11 -30.28
C ILE A 38 -12.45 -32.23 -31.66
N PRO A 39 -11.13 -31.96 -31.88
CA PRO A 39 -10.49 -32.14 -33.18
C PRO A 39 -10.56 -33.61 -33.70
N VAL A 40 -10.48 -34.59 -32.80
CA VAL A 40 -10.64 -36.02 -33.21
C VAL A 40 -12.05 -36.29 -33.72
N LEU A 41 -13.06 -35.80 -33.02
CA LEU A 41 -14.46 -35.92 -33.46
C LEU A 41 -14.72 -35.20 -34.79
N ILE A 42 -14.13 -34.00 -34.98
CA ILE A 42 -14.20 -33.29 -36.27
C ILE A 42 -13.51 -34.10 -37.36
N GLY A 43 -12.33 -34.68 -37.10
CA GLY A 43 -11.61 -35.52 -38.04
C GLY A 43 -12.45 -36.74 -38.47
N ASN A 44 -13.05 -37.44 -37.52
CA ASN A 44 -13.94 -38.56 -37.79
C ASN A 44 -15.16 -38.15 -38.64
N ALA A 45 -15.77 -36.99 -38.33
CA ALA A 45 -16.88 -36.49 -39.13
C ALA A 45 -16.46 -36.12 -40.58
N LEU A 46 -15.24 -35.61 -40.76
CA LEU A 46 -14.68 -35.32 -42.08
C LEU A 46 -14.46 -36.62 -42.89
N ASP A 47 -13.95 -37.65 -42.26
CA ASP A 47 -13.69 -38.94 -42.92
C ASP A 47 -15.01 -39.61 -43.41
N GLU A 48 -16.14 -39.42 -42.70
CA GLU A 48 -17.47 -39.86 -43.11
C GLU A 48 -18.05 -39.08 -44.30
N ILE A 49 -17.55 -37.84 -44.57
CA ILE A 49 -18.07 -36.98 -45.64
C ILE A 49 -17.27 -37.13 -46.96
N VAL A 50 -16.00 -37.55 -46.89
CA VAL A 50 -15.05 -37.51 -48.03
C VAL A 50 -15.39 -38.56 -49.12
N GLY A 51 -16.21 -39.56 -48.87
CA GLY A 51 -16.64 -40.56 -49.86
C GLY A 51 -17.70 -40.03 -50.86
N LYS A 52 -17.41 -40.09 -52.16
CA LYS A 52 -18.40 -39.71 -53.18
C LYS A 52 -19.65 -40.60 -53.10
N GLY A 53 -20.82 -39.98 -52.73
CA GLY A 53 -22.13 -40.65 -52.77
C GLY A 53 -22.44 -41.55 -51.58
N SER A 54 -21.60 -41.60 -50.54
CA SER A 54 -21.77 -42.45 -49.35
C SER A 54 -21.72 -41.68 -48.02
N VAL A 55 -22.29 -40.46 -48.00
CA VAL A 55 -22.34 -39.66 -46.75
C VAL A 55 -23.37 -40.26 -45.82
N ASP A 56 -22.96 -40.78 -44.67
CA ASP A 56 -23.90 -41.18 -43.61
C ASP A 56 -24.26 -39.97 -42.71
N PHE A 57 -25.40 -39.32 -43.05
CA PHE A 57 -25.90 -38.17 -42.30
C PHE A 57 -26.26 -38.53 -40.84
N ALA A 58 -26.60 -39.80 -40.55
CA ALA A 58 -26.98 -40.21 -39.21
C ALA A 58 -25.73 -40.26 -38.30
N ASP A 59 -24.63 -40.79 -38.82
CA ASP A 59 -23.36 -40.84 -38.06
C ASP A 59 -22.75 -39.46 -37.91
N VAL A 60 -22.77 -38.61 -38.94
CA VAL A 60 -22.35 -37.21 -38.82
C VAL A 60 -23.18 -36.46 -37.78
N ALA A 61 -24.53 -36.63 -37.79
CA ALA A 61 -25.38 -35.98 -36.78
C ALA A 61 -25.07 -36.48 -35.35
N ARG A 62 -24.76 -37.75 -35.16
CA ARG A 62 -24.35 -38.32 -33.87
C ARG A 62 -23.06 -37.71 -33.39
N ILE A 63 -22.03 -37.61 -34.26
CA ILE A 63 -20.74 -37.00 -33.93
C ILE A 63 -20.91 -35.53 -33.58
N LEU A 64 -21.74 -34.77 -34.32
CA LEU A 64 -22.07 -33.38 -33.99
C LEU A 64 -22.74 -33.24 -32.60
N GLY A 65 -23.59 -34.23 -32.24
CA GLY A 65 -24.17 -34.30 -30.88
C GLY A 65 -23.09 -34.46 -29.79
N TYR A 66 -22.09 -35.35 -30.02
CA TYR A 66 -20.96 -35.50 -29.10
C TYR A 66 -20.10 -34.27 -29.00
N ILE A 67 -19.84 -33.56 -30.09
CA ILE A 67 -19.14 -32.27 -30.10
C ILE A 67 -19.91 -31.24 -29.28
N GLY A 68 -21.23 -31.14 -29.47
CA GLY A 68 -22.08 -30.24 -28.69
C GLY A 68 -22.00 -30.52 -27.20
N PHE A 69 -22.10 -31.80 -26.80
CA PHE A 69 -21.94 -32.22 -25.40
C PHE A 69 -20.54 -31.89 -24.84
N ALA A 70 -19.48 -32.16 -25.64
CA ALA A 70 -18.10 -31.84 -25.25
C ALA A 70 -17.92 -30.34 -25.03
N ILE A 71 -18.46 -29.45 -25.91
CA ILE A 71 -18.38 -28.00 -25.77
C ILE A 71 -19.04 -27.52 -24.46
N VAL A 72 -20.23 -28.04 -24.14
CA VAL A 72 -20.91 -27.71 -22.89
C VAL A 72 -20.05 -28.17 -21.70
N GLY A 73 -19.50 -29.39 -21.75
CA GLY A 73 -18.60 -29.88 -20.71
C GLY A 73 -17.35 -29.02 -20.52
N VAL A 74 -16.71 -28.63 -21.62
CA VAL A 74 -15.55 -27.69 -21.60
C VAL A 74 -15.94 -26.39 -20.93
N SER A 75 -17.08 -25.79 -21.33
CA SER A 75 -17.51 -24.50 -20.80
C SER A 75 -17.77 -24.55 -19.29
N VAL A 76 -18.46 -25.59 -18.81
CA VAL A 76 -18.73 -25.78 -17.38
C VAL A 76 -17.43 -26.00 -16.59
N CYS A 77 -16.54 -26.87 -17.08
CA CYS A 77 -15.27 -27.11 -16.40
C CYS A 77 -14.37 -25.89 -16.40
N GLN A 78 -14.29 -25.14 -17.50
CA GLN A 78 -13.52 -23.91 -17.59
C GLN A 78 -14.06 -22.83 -16.64
N TRP A 79 -15.39 -22.66 -16.59
CA TRP A 79 -16.03 -21.75 -15.64
C TRP A 79 -15.72 -22.15 -14.18
N THR A 80 -15.85 -23.44 -13.85
CA THR A 80 -15.53 -23.97 -12.52
C THR A 80 -14.07 -23.72 -12.15
N MET A 81 -13.14 -24.00 -13.06
CA MET A 81 -11.71 -23.73 -12.87
C MET A 81 -11.46 -22.25 -12.56
N ASN A 82 -12.03 -21.34 -13.37
CA ASN A 82 -11.89 -19.91 -13.18
C ASN A 82 -12.47 -19.45 -11.82
N CYS A 83 -13.65 -19.94 -11.43
CA CYS A 83 -14.25 -19.65 -10.14
C CYS A 83 -13.35 -20.09 -8.98
N LEU A 84 -12.81 -21.30 -9.04
CA LEU A 84 -11.96 -21.85 -7.97
C LEU A 84 -10.63 -21.10 -7.84
N VAL A 85 -9.98 -20.77 -8.96
CA VAL A 85 -8.72 -20.00 -8.97
C VAL A 85 -8.95 -18.58 -8.46
N ASN A 86 -10.00 -17.90 -8.92
CA ASN A 86 -10.34 -16.57 -8.45
C ASN A 86 -10.67 -16.57 -6.95
N THR A 87 -11.47 -17.53 -6.47
CA THR A 87 -11.80 -17.66 -5.05
C THR A 87 -10.56 -17.84 -4.19
N LEU A 88 -9.63 -18.70 -4.60
CA LEU A 88 -8.34 -18.90 -3.95
C LEU A 88 -7.52 -17.61 -3.88
N SER A 89 -7.44 -16.90 -5.00
CA SER A 89 -6.69 -15.64 -5.10
C SER A 89 -7.29 -14.56 -4.20
N TYR A 90 -8.60 -14.32 -4.25
CA TYR A 90 -9.27 -13.32 -3.42
C TYR A 90 -9.21 -13.64 -1.92
N TYR A 91 -9.28 -14.91 -1.51
CA TYR A 91 -9.07 -15.28 -0.12
C TYR A 91 -7.64 -15.00 0.33
N THR A 92 -6.64 -15.27 -0.52
CA THR A 92 -5.24 -14.96 -0.23
C THR A 92 -5.02 -13.45 -0.11
N VAL A 93 -5.59 -12.65 -1.00
CA VAL A 93 -5.57 -11.17 -0.97
C VAL A 93 -6.20 -10.65 0.31
N ARG A 94 -7.40 -11.13 0.65
CA ARG A 94 -8.09 -10.75 1.89
C ARG A 94 -7.25 -11.01 3.13
N ASP A 95 -6.65 -12.19 3.23
CA ASP A 95 -5.85 -12.58 4.39
C ASP A 95 -4.55 -11.76 4.46
N LEU A 96 -3.87 -11.53 3.33
CA LEU A 96 -2.69 -10.67 3.28
C LEU A 96 -3.02 -9.24 3.71
N ARG A 97 -4.11 -8.66 3.20
CA ARG A 97 -4.54 -7.30 3.53
C ARG A 97 -4.86 -7.16 5.02
N ARG A 98 -5.54 -8.14 5.60
CA ARG A 98 -5.82 -8.20 7.04
C ARG A 98 -4.53 -8.29 7.87
N ASP A 99 -3.59 -9.16 7.45
CA ASP A 99 -2.35 -9.35 8.19
C ASP A 99 -1.44 -8.11 8.12
N ILE A 100 -1.37 -7.43 6.95
CA ILE A 100 -0.65 -6.16 6.80
C ILE A 100 -1.26 -5.08 7.70
N PHE A 101 -2.59 -4.95 7.70
CA PHE A 101 -3.25 -3.95 8.54
C PHE A 101 -3.02 -4.19 10.03
N ARG A 102 -3.06 -5.45 10.47
CA ARG A 102 -2.69 -5.83 11.85
C ARG A 102 -1.23 -5.48 12.15
N LYS A 103 -0.35 -5.77 11.18
CA LYS A 103 1.09 -5.50 11.33
C LYS A 103 1.38 -4.00 11.46
N LEU A 104 0.72 -3.15 10.68
CA LEU A 104 0.85 -1.69 10.78
C LEU A 104 0.47 -1.16 12.18
N ASN A 105 -0.44 -1.84 12.89
CA ASN A 105 -0.80 -1.47 14.25
C ASN A 105 0.15 -2.04 15.33
N SER A 106 1.09 -2.91 14.96
CA SER A 106 2.03 -3.55 15.90
C SER A 106 3.49 -3.15 15.69
N VAL A 107 3.80 -2.46 14.59
CA VAL A 107 5.16 -1.96 14.34
C VAL A 107 5.39 -0.64 15.08
N PRO A 108 6.64 -0.34 15.49
CA PRO A 108 6.97 0.95 16.10
C PRO A 108 6.76 2.10 15.11
N LEU A 109 6.47 3.30 15.63
CA LEU A 109 6.25 4.49 14.81
C LEU A 109 7.45 4.81 13.91
N SER A 110 8.66 4.51 14.36
CA SER A 110 9.89 4.65 13.56
C SER A 110 9.85 3.88 12.23
N ALA A 111 9.22 2.70 12.22
CA ALA A 111 9.05 1.92 10.99
C ALA A 111 8.04 2.57 10.03
N VAL A 112 7.02 3.26 10.56
CA VAL A 112 6.04 4.01 9.75
C VAL A 112 6.68 5.29 9.21
N ASP A 113 7.35 6.06 10.07
CA ASP A 113 7.97 7.35 9.71
C ASP A 113 9.15 7.21 8.74
N SER A 114 9.80 6.03 8.72
CA SER A 114 10.89 5.74 7.77
C SER A 114 10.43 5.54 6.32
N HIS A 115 9.12 5.48 6.09
CA HIS A 115 8.53 5.28 4.77
C HIS A 115 7.55 6.41 4.43
N PRO A 116 7.50 6.88 3.18
CA PRO A 116 6.42 7.77 2.74
C PRO A 116 5.05 7.11 2.95
N HIS A 117 4.07 7.85 3.49
CA HIS A 117 2.73 7.31 3.74
C HIS A 117 2.08 6.71 2.49
N GLY A 118 2.26 7.36 1.32
CA GLY A 118 1.77 6.84 0.04
C GLY A 118 2.35 5.48 -0.34
N ASP A 119 3.61 5.20 0.02
CA ASP A 119 4.22 3.88 -0.21
C ASP A 119 3.57 2.80 0.66
N LEU A 120 3.32 3.09 1.95
CA LEU A 120 2.63 2.16 2.84
C LEU A 120 1.19 1.87 2.37
N ILE A 121 0.44 2.90 1.97
CA ILE A 121 -0.90 2.76 1.40
C ILE A 121 -0.85 1.91 0.13
N SER A 122 0.10 2.18 -0.77
CA SER A 122 0.29 1.40 -2.01
C SER A 122 0.61 -0.06 -1.73
N ARG A 123 1.38 -0.38 -0.68
CA ARG A 123 1.66 -1.78 -0.28
C ARG A 123 0.40 -2.52 0.18
N VAL A 124 -0.50 -1.84 0.90
CA VAL A 124 -1.76 -2.44 1.40
C VAL A 124 -2.77 -2.66 0.27
N ILE A 125 -2.82 -1.74 -0.70
CA ILE A 125 -3.83 -1.76 -1.77
C ILE A 125 -3.22 -2.37 -3.03
N ASN A 126 -2.32 -1.67 -3.70
CA ASN A 126 -1.85 -2.03 -5.04
C ASN A 126 -0.95 -3.27 -5.07
N ASP A 127 -0.01 -3.39 -4.11
CA ASP A 127 0.90 -4.53 -4.09
C ASP A 127 0.19 -5.84 -3.73
N VAL A 128 -0.77 -5.80 -2.82
CA VAL A 128 -1.58 -6.98 -2.47
C VAL A 128 -2.44 -7.41 -3.65
N ASP A 129 -3.04 -6.46 -4.39
CA ASP A 129 -3.81 -6.76 -5.61
C ASP A 129 -2.90 -7.33 -6.71
N ALA A 130 -1.71 -6.75 -6.92
CA ALA A 130 -0.74 -7.29 -7.87
C ALA A 130 -0.29 -8.73 -7.54
N VAL A 131 -0.19 -9.08 -6.25
CA VAL A 131 0.04 -10.48 -5.84
C VAL A 131 -1.14 -11.35 -6.21
N GLY A 132 -2.38 -10.90 -5.98
CA GLY A 132 -3.60 -11.61 -6.33
C GLY A 132 -3.72 -11.88 -7.83
N ASP A 133 -3.53 -10.85 -8.64
CA ASP A 133 -3.57 -10.94 -10.11
C ASP A 133 -2.49 -11.90 -10.64
N GLY A 134 -1.29 -11.78 -10.09
CA GLY A 134 -0.19 -12.68 -10.44
C GLY A 134 -0.46 -14.13 -10.09
N LEU A 135 -1.08 -14.41 -8.94
CA LEU A 135 -1.50 -15.75 -8.57
C LEU A 135 -2.57 -16.30 -9.51
N THR A 136 -3.59 -15.50 -9.81
CA THR A 136 -4.66 -15.88 -10.73
C THR A 136 -4.10 -16.25 -12.10
N GLN A 137 -3.31 -15.37 -12.71
CA GLN A 137 -2.70 -15.61 -14.01
C GLN A 137 -1.74 -16.80 -14.01
N PHE A 138 -0.91 -16.92 -12.97
CA PHE A 138 0.01 -18.02 -12.84
C PHE A 138 -0.72 -19.37 -12.82
N PHE A 139 -1.75 -19.55 -11.99
CA PHE A 139 -2.45 -20.82 -11.90
C PHE A 139 -3.29 -21.12 -13.15
N LEU A 140 -3.97 -20.12 -13.71
CA LEU A 140 -4.73 -20.33 -14.95
C LEU A 140 -3.82 -20.77 -16.10
N GLN A 141 -2.70 -20.07 -16.29
CA GLN A 141 -1.76 -20.38 -17.38
C GLN A 141 -0.92 -21.63 -17.13
N LEU A 142 -0.54 -21.88 -15.87
CA LEU A 142 0.18 -23.12 -15.53
C LEU A 142 -0.70 -24.35 -15.82
N PHE A 143 -1.96 -24.30 -15.34
CA PHE A 143 -2.87 -25.44 -15.52
C PHE A 143 -3.26 -25.60 -16.98
N SER A 144 -3.72 -24.52 -17.65
CA SER A 144 -4.11 -24.62 -19.05
C SER A 144 -2.92 -24.90 -19.97
N GLY A 145 -1.82 -24.15 -19.81
CA GLY A 145 -0.66 -24.25 -20.69
C GLY A 145 0.06 -25.59 -20.63
N VAL A 146 0.41 -26.06 -19.43
CA VAL A 146 1.14 -27.33 -19.26
C VAL A 146 0.30 -28.52 -19.72
N ILE A 147 -0.98 -28.55 -19.30
CA ILE A 147 -1.87 -29.67 -19.68
C ILE A 147 -2.13 -29.64 -21.18
N THR A 148 -2.28 -28.47 -21.82
CA THR A 148 -2.44 -28.38 -23.28
C THR A 148 -1.19 -28.86 -24.00
N ILE A 149 0.02 -28.44 -23.58
CA ILE A 149 1.27 -28.90 -24.21
C ILE A 149 1.41 -30.42 -24.12
N VAL A 150 1.25 -30.96 -22.90
CA VAL A 150 1.39 -32.41 -22.68
C VAL A 150 0.29 -33.21 -23.40
N GLY A 151 -0.95 -32.73 -23.29
CA GLY A 151 -2.09 -33.39 -23.93
C GLY A 151 -2.01 -33.38 -25.47
N THR A 152 -1.73 -32.23 -26.08
CA THR A 152 -1.56 -32.13 -27.54
C THR A 152 -0.41 -32.99 -28.03
N LEU A 153 0.69 -33.07 -27.28
CA LEU A 153 1.83 -33.93 -27.64
C LEU A 153 1.43 -35.43 -27.62
N ILE A 154 0.71 -35.87 -26.58
CA ILE A 154 0.23 -37.27 -26.50
C ILE A 154 -0.69 -37.60 -27.68
N PHE A 155 -1.65 -36.73 -28.00
CA PHE A 155 -2.56 -36.95 -29.13
C PHE A 155 -1.84 -36.93 -30.48
N MET A 156 -0.89 -35.99 -30.69
CA MET A 156 -0.08 -35.97 -31.92
C MET A 156 0.77 -37.23 -32.09
N LEU A 157 1.42 -37.71 -31.02
CA LEU A 157 2.21 -38.96 -31.05
C LEU A 157 1.35 -40.18 -31.32
N ALA A 158 0.09 -40.20 -30.87
CA ALA A 158 -0.85 -41.28 -31.13
C ALA A 158 -1.31 -41.35 -32.60
N ILE A 159 -1.32 -40.19 -33.32
CA ILE A 159 -1.69 -40.15 -34.75
C ILE A 159 -0.50 -40.46 -35.64
N ASP A 160 0.58 -39.71 -35.56
CA ASP A 160 1.82 -39.94 -36.31
C ASP A 160 3.03 -39.35 -35.58
N TRP A 161 3.93 -40.17 -35.11
CA TRP A 161 5.11 -39.77 -34.34
C TRP A 161 6.12 -38.94 -35.16
N LYS A 162 6.19 -39.15 -36.52
CA LYS A 162 7.14 -38.44 -37.39
C LYS A 162 6.76 -36.98 -37.55
N ILE A 163 5.46 -36.75 -37.78
CA ILE A 163 4.95 -35.39 -37.92
C ILE A 163 4.95 -34.67 -36.54
N ALA A 164 4.63 -35.42 -35.46
CA ALA A 164 4.75 -34.89 -34.10
C ALA A 164 6.17 -34.39 -33.79
N LEU A 165 7.19 -35.19 -34.17
CA LEU A 165 8.59 -34.80 -34.01
C LEU A 165 8.95 -33.52 -34.80
N ALA A 166 8.44 -33.37 -36.03
CA ALA A 166 8.63 -32.16 -36.82
C ALA A 166 8.05 -30.92 -36.11
N VAL A 167 6.86 -31.02 -35.53
CA VAL A 167 6.25 -29.92 -34.75
C VAL A 167 7.10 -29.58 -33.54
N VAL A 168 7.55 -30.57 -32.77
CA VAL A 168 8.40 -30.35 -31.58
C VAL A 168 9.73 -29.69 -31.92
N VAL A 169 10.36 -30.09 -33.03
CA VAL A 169 11.64 -29.49 -33.49
C VAL A 169 11.47 -28.08 -34.03
N LEU A 170 10.34 -27.77 -34.69
CA LEU A 170 10.10 -26.44 -35.24
C LEU A 170 9.60 -25.44 -34.21
N THR A 171 8.92 -25.85 -33.14
CA THR A 171 8.37 -24.95 -32.12
C THR A 171 9.42 -24.10 -31.41
N PRO A 172 10.64 -24.56 -31.06
CA PRO A 172 11.67 -23.71 -30.50
C PRO A 172 12.01 -22.48 -31.36
N LEU A 173 11.81 -22.52 -32.67
CA LEU A 173 12.03 -21.39 -33.56
C LEU A 173 11.08 -20.22 -33.23
N SER A 174 9.82 -20.52 -32.84
CA SER A 174 8.87 -19.50 -32.40
C SER A 174 9.26 -18.89 -31.06
N LEU A 175 9.80 -19.70 -30.14
CA LEU A 175 10.34 -19.22 -28.84
C LEU A 175 11.55 -18.30 -29.03
N PHE A 176 12.45 -18.64 -29.96
CA PHE A 176 13.60 -17.78 -30.29
C PHE A 176 13.15 -16.44 -30.86
N ALA A 177 12.21 -16.45 -31.81
CA ALA A 177 11.65 -15.24 -32.39
C ALA A 177 10.96 -14.36 -31.33
N ALA A 178 10.09 -14.97 -30.49
CA ALA A 178 9.41 -14.29 -29.40
C ALA A 178 10.38 -13.73 -28.35
N GLY A 179 11.42 -14.48 -27.99
CA GLY A 179 12.45 -14.05 -27.03
C GLY A 179 13.31 -12.90 -27.53
N PHE A 180 13.68 -12.91 -28.82
CA PHE A 180 14.43 -11.82 -29.45
C PHE A 180 13.63 -10.52 -29.47
N ILE A 181 12.38 -10.58 -29.92
CA ILE A 181 11.49 -9.41 -29.97
C ILE A 181 11.16 -8.95 -28.55
N GLY A 182 10.92 -9.90 -27.62
CA GLY A 182 10.64 -9.58 -26.22
C GLY A 182 11.76 -8.77 -25.56
N LYS A 183 13.03 -9.09 -25.81
CA LYS A 183 14.18 -8.31 -25.33
C LYS A 183 14.21 -6.89 -25.91
N LEU A 184 13.96 -6.77 -27.22
CA LEU A 184 13.93 -5.46 -27.89
C LEU A 184 12.80 -4.58 -27.37
N THR A 185 11.62 -5.16 -27.25
CA THR A 185 10.41 -4.52 -26.74
C THR A 185 10.57 -4.09 -25.28
N HIS A 186 11.06 -4.98 -24.41
CA HIS A 186 11.26 -4.68 -23.00
C HIS A 186 12.16 -3.47 -22.77
N ARG A 187 13.29 -3.38 -23.49
CA ARG A 187 14.20 -2.22 -23.37
C ARG A 187 13.48 -0.91 -23.71
N ARG A 188 12.72 -0.89 -24.82
CA ARG A 188 12.00 0.31 -25.27
C ARG A 188 10.86 0.72 -24.33
N PHE A 189 10.10 -0.25 -23.82
CA PHE A 189 9.05 0.04 -22.84
C PHE A 189 9.62 0.52 -21.51
N THR A 190 10.80 0.03 -21.07
CA THR A 190 11.45 0.54 -19.87
C THR A 190 11.87 2.01 -20.04
N GLU A 191 12.44 2.38 -21.19
CA GLU A 191 12.77 3.78 -21.52
C GLU A 191 11.50 4.66 -21.50
N GLN A 192 10.40 4.17 -22.06
CA GLN A 192 9.10 4.86 -22.06
C GLN A 192 8.54 5.04 -20.63
N GLN A 193 8.61 4.01 -19.78
CA GLN A 193 8.13 4.09 -18.40
C GLN A 193 8.89 5.12 -17.55
N VAL A 194 10.21 5.25 -17.75
CA VAL A 194 11.00 6.28 -17.07
C VAL A 194 10.51 7.68 -17.48
N LEU A 195 10.38 7.95 -18.76
CA LEU A 195 9.87 9.23 -19.25
C LEU A 195 8.42 9.51 -18.83
N GLN A 196 7.58 8.48 -18.73
CA GLN A 196 6.22 8.62 -18.19
C GLN A 196 6.25 9.06 -16.73
N GLY A 197 7.19 8.53 -15.94
CA GLY A 197 7.43 8.97 -14.57
C GLY A 197 7.86 10.44 -14.50
N ASP A 198 8.79 10.86 -15.37
CA ASP A 198 9.27 12.24 -15.43
C ASP A 198 8.14 13.22 -15.79
N ILE A 199 7.29 12.87 -16.78
CA ILE A 199 6.11 13.67 -17.14
C ILE A 199 5.12 13.75 -15.98
N SER A 200 4.86 12.63 -15.32
CA SER A 200 3.92 12.61 -14.17
C SER A 200 4.42 13.50 -13.03
N ALA A 201 5.70 13.43 -12.69
CA ALA A 201 6.32 14.28 -11.69
C ALA A 201 6.25 15.77 -12.07
N PHE A 202 6.55 16.10 -13.35
CA PHE A 202 6.45 17.45 -13.86
C PHE A 202 5.03 18.01 -13.76
N VAL A 203 4.03 17.21 -14.16
CA VAL A 203 2.61 17.61 -14.09
C VAL A 203 2.16 17.78 -12.64
N GLU A 204 2.51 16.86 -11.75
CA GLU A 204 2.19 16.93 -10.33
C GLU A 204 2.75 18.20 -9.68
N GLU A 205 4.03 18.52 -9.95
CA GLU A 205 4.68 19.73 -9.46
C GLU A 205 3.98 21.01 -9.96
N HIS A 206 3.67 21.07 -11.26
CA HIS A 206 3.09 22.27 -11.88
C HIS A 206 1.61 22.45 -11.50
N VAL A 207 0.81 21.37 -11.46
CA VAL A 207 -0.59 21.43 -11.02
C VAL A 207 -0.69 21.76 -9.54
N GLY A 208 0.17 21.16 -8.71
CA GLY A 208 0.22 21.45 -7.28
C GLY A 208 0.59 22.92 -6.97
N ASN A 209 1.40 23.53 -7.82
CA ASN A 209 1.88 24.90 -7.67
C ASN A 209 1.27 25.88 -8.69
N GLN A 210 0.08 25.61 -9.23
CA GLN A 210 -0.55 26.43 -10.28
C GLN A 210 -0.69 27.90 -9.89
N ARG A 211 -1.01 28.19 -8.61
CA ARG A 211 -1.10 29.58 -8.12
C ARG A 211 0.24 30.29 -8.18
N LEU A 212 1.34 29.59 -7.91
CA LEU A 212 2.69 30.14 -7.97
C LEU A 212 3.10 30.44 -9.42
N ILE A 213 2.80 29.51 -10.33
CA ILE A 213 3.06 29.66 -11.78
C ILE A 213 2.37 30.94 -12.29
N GLN A 214 1.07 31.12 -11.98
CA GLN A 214 0.31 32.30 -12.39
C GLN A 214 0.82 33.59 -11.70
N ALA A 215 1.17 33.54 -10.41
CA ALA A 215 1.66 34.72 -9.68
C ALA A 215 2.98 35.25 -10.24
N PHE A 216 3.81 34.39 -10.82
CA PHE A 216 5.10 34.75 -11.40
C PHE A 216 5.09 34.77 -12.94
N SER A 217 3.93 34.62 -13.60
CA SER A 217 3.77 34.57 -15.07
C SER A 217 4.77 33.60 -15.72
N TYR A 218 4.83 32.36 -15.14
CA TYR A 218 5.80 31.33 -15.55
C TYR A 218 5.22 30.36 -16.60
N GLU A 219 3.99 30.61 -17.09
CA GLU A 219 3.22 29.70 -17.94
C GLU A 219 3.98 29.29 -19.20
N GLU A 220 4.54 30.26 -19.94
CA GLU A 220 5.29 29.96 -21.19
C GLU A 220 6.51 29.05 -20.96
N ARG A 221 7.20 29.23 -19.82
CA ARG A 221 8.35 28.38 -19.48
C ARG A 221 7.92 26.98 -19.08
N ALA A 222 6.82 26.88 -18.32
CA ALA A 222 6.23 25.60 -17.94
C ALA A 222 5.77 24.83 -19.18
N GLU A 223 5.07 25.48 -20.11
CA GLU A 223 4.62 24.90 -21.38
C GLU A 223 5.80 24.40 -22.21
N LYS A 224 6.85 25.22 -22.35
CA LYS A 224 8.06 24.81 -23.08
C LYS A 224 8.76 23.61 -22.46
N GLY A 225 8.86 23.58 -21.12
CA GLY A 225 9.43 22.43 -20.39
C GLY A 225 8.61 21.15 -20.60
N PHE A 226 7.28 21.28 -20.56
CA PHE A 226 6.37 20.18 -20.86
C PHE A 226 6.53 19.67 -22.29
N ASP A 227 6.58 20.58 -23.29
CA ASP A 227 6.74 20.23 -24.71
C ASP A 227 8.05 19.49 -25.00
N GLU A 228 9.14 19.86 -24.33
CA GLU A 228 10.42 19.16 -24.45
C GLU A 228 10.31 17.70 -23.95
N LEU A 229 9.67 17.48 -22.79
CA LEU A 229 9.44 16.14 -22.25
C LEU A 229 8.46 15.35 -23.11
N ASN A 230 7.37 15.99 -23.54
CA ASN A 230 6.33 15.38 -24.37
C ASN A 230 6.87 14.95 -25.75
N THR A 231 7.73 15.76 -26.36
CA THR A 231 8.42 15.43 -27.63
C THR A 231 9.35 14.22 -27.46
N LYS A 232 10.10 14.17 -26.36
CA LYS A 232 10.92 12.98 -26.02
C LYS A 232 10.03 11.75 -25.82
N MET A 233 8.94 11.88 -25.07
CA MET A 233 7.97 10.81 -24.82
C MET A 233 7.37 10.30 -26.13
N TYR A 234 6.97 11.21 -27.05
CA TYR A 234 6.46 10.83 -28.36
C TYR A 234 7.49 9.98 -29.13
N SER A 235 8.74 10.43 -29.20
CA SER A 235 9.78 9.72 -29.97
C SER A 235 10.10 8.34 -29.40
N VAL A 236 10.19 8.20 -28.07
CA VAL A 236 10.47 6.93 -27.39
C VAL A 236 9.23 6.04 -27.40
N GLY A 237 8.06 6.61 -27.14
CA GLY A 237 6.78 5.89 -27.15
C GLY A 237 6.46 5.32 -28.53
N PHE A 238 6.69 6.08 -29.61
CA PHE A 238 6.51 5.59 -30.97
C PHE A 238 7.42 4.38 -31.26
N LYS A 239 8.71 4.44 -30.87
CA LYS A 239 9.65 3.33 -31.05
C LYS A 239 9.27 2.10 -30.19
N ALA A 240 8.80 2.33 -28.98
CA ALA A 240 8.33 1.27 -28.10
C ALA A 240 7.08 0.59 -28.67
N GLN A 241 6.10 1.39 -29.14
CA GLN A 241 4.88 0.89 -29.75
C GLN A 241 5.15 0.14 -31.05
N LEU A 242 6.06 0.64 -31.90
CA LEU A 242 6.47 -0.05 -33.12
C LEU A 242 7.11 -1.41 -32.81
N ALA A 243 8.03 -1.46 -31.83
CA ALA A 243 8.66 -2.72 -31.41
C ALA A 243 7.62 -3.71 -30.84
N GLY A 244 6.67 -3.21 -30.04
CA GLY A 244 5.56 -4.03 -29.52
C GLY A 244 4.63 -4.56 -30.62
N ALA A 245 4.31 -3.71 -31.59
CA ALA A 245 3.47 -4.08 -32.73
C ALA A 245 4.07 -5.17 -33.62
N LEU A 246 5.39 -5.29 -33.68
CA LEU A 246 6.08 -6.36 -34.43
C LEU A 246 5.99 -7.73 -33.77
N ALA A 247 5.72 -7.81 -32.47
CA ALA A 247 5.72 -9.07 -31.73
C ALA A 247 4.67 -10.07 -32.27
N ASN A 248 3.42 -9.65 -32.40
CA ASN A 248 2.32 -10.50 -32.88
C ASN A 248 2.48 -10.95 -34.35
N PRO A 249 2.78 -10.07 -35.33
CA PRO A 249 2.99 -10.50 -36.71
C PRO A 249 4.14 -11.50 -36.86
N THR A 250 5.25 -11.28 -36.14
CA THR A 250 6.42 -12.18 -36.25
C THR A 250 6.12 -13.56 -35.68
N THR A 251 5.49 -13.63 -34.50
CA THR A 251 5.11 -14.94 -33.92
C THR A 251 4.08 -15.64 -34.79
N ARG A 252 3.09 -14.92 -35.35
CA ARG A 252 2.12 -15.49 -36.31
C ARG A 252 2.78 -15.98 -37.58
N PHE A 253 3.77 -15.26 -38.11
CA PHE A 253 4.51 -15.69 -39.30
C PHE A 253 5.27 -16.99 -39.05
N VAL A 254 5.99 -17.10 -37.92
CA VAL A 254 6.69 -18.33 -37.55
C VAL A 254 5.72 -19.50 -37.36
N ASN A 255 4.60 -19.26 -36.67
CA ASN A 255 3.57 -20.29 -36.50
C ASN A 255 2.93 -20.73 -37.83
N ALA A 256 2.75 -19.77 -38.76
CA ALA A 256 2.27 -20.10 -40.12
C ALA A 256 3.26 -20.98 -40.90
N LEU A 257 4.58 -20.75 -40.73
CA LEU A 257 5.61 -21.62 -41.31
C LEU A 257 5.56 -23.04 -40.72
N VAL A 258 5.40 -23.16 -39.39
CA VAL A 258 5.23 -24.45 -38.73
C VAL A 258 3.96 -25.15 -39.25
N TYR A 259 2.85 -24.41 -39.33
CA TYR A 259 1.59 -24.93 -39.86
C TYR A 259 1.68 -25.39 -41.32
N ALA A 260 2.35 -24.59 -42.18
CA ALA A 260 2.60 -24.95 -43.57
C ALA A 260 3.47 -26.22 -43.71
N ALA A 261 4.53 -26.32 -42.90
CA ALA A 261 5.39 -27.52 -42.88
C ALA A 261 4.58 -28.76 -42.49
N VAL A 262 3.80 -28.66 -41.42
CA VAL A 262 2.90 -29.75 -40.99
C VAL A 262 1.88 -30.09 -42.09
N GLY A 263 1.31 -29.10 -42.77
CA GLY A 263 0.38 -29.29 -43.88
C GLY A 263 1.04 -30.03 -45.06
N ILE A 264 2.25 -29.64 -45.43
CA ILE A 264 3.00 -30.31 -46.54
C ILE A 264 3.34 -31.76 -46.17
N PHE A 265 3.97 -32.00 -45.02
CA PHE A 265 4.34 -33.37 -44.59
C PHE A 265 3.12 -34.24 -44.36
N GLY A 266 2.06 -33.67 -43.76
CA GLY A 266 0.81 -34.39 -43.51
C GLY A 266 0.06 -34.72 -44.82
N ALA A 267 0.02 -33.79 -45.80
CA ALA A 267 -0.57 -34.03 -47.11
C ALA A 267 0.19 -35.13 -47.89
N LEU A 268 1.52 -35.11 -47.87
CA LEU A 268 2.33 -36.18 -48.47
C LEU A 268 2.07 -37.52 -47.81
N SER A 269 1.92 -37.59 -46.50
CA SER A 269 1.55 -38.78 -45.75
C SER A 269 0.13 -39.26 -46.10
N ALA A 270 -0.82 -38.34 -46.29
CA ALA A 270 -2.18 -38.66 -46.68
C ALA A 270 -2.26 -39.22 -48.12
N ILE A 271 -1.51 -38.61 -49.07
CA ILE A 271 -1.40 -39.14 -50.45
C ILE A 271 -0.78 -40.52 -50.45
N GLY A 272 0.19 -40.77 -49.57
CA GLY A 272 0.80 -42.11 -49.38
C GLY A 272 -0.09 -43.11 -48.67
N GLY A 273 -1.30 -42.76 -48.28
CA GLY A 273 -2.25 -43.62 -47.58
C GLY A 273 -1.93 -43.90 -46.11
N ALA A 274 -0.95 -43.21 -45.52
CA ALA A 274 -0.57 -43.38 -44.11
C ALA A 274 -1.47 -42.59 -43.13
N LEU A 275 -2.17 -41.55 -43.61
CA LEU A 275 -3.10 -40.70 -42.83
C LEU A 275 -4.41 -40.52 -43.58
N SER A 276 -5.53 -40.44 -42.83
CA SER A 276 -6.80 -39.96 -43.37
C SER A 276 -6.85 -38.44 -43.50
N ILE A 277 -7.80 -37.90 -44.26
CA ILE A 277 -8.02 -36.47 -44.39
C ILE A 277 -8.46 -35.87 -43.04
N GLY A 278 -9.30 -36.60 -42.30
CA GLY A 278 -9.70 -36.25 -40.95
C GLY A 278 -8.54 -36.20 -39.96
N GLN A 279 -7.64 -37.20 -40.03
CA GLN A 279 -6.43 -37.18 -39.20
C GLN A 279 -5.49 -36.04 -39.52
N LEU A 280 -5.36 -35.64 -40.79
CA LEU A 280 -4.58 -34.48 -41.18
C LEU A 280 -5.19 -33.16 -40.61
N SER A 281 -6.51 -33.01 -40.72
CA SER A 281 -7.21 -31.86 -40.12
C SER A 281 -7.03 -31.79 -38.62
N CYS A 282 -7.12 -32.92 -37.94
CA CYS A 282 -6.88 -33.05 -36.50
C CYS A 282 -5.45 -32.62 -36.13
N PHE A 283 -4.46 -33.09 -36.88
CA PHE A 283 -3.05 -32.80 -36.67
C PHE A 283 -2.74 -31.27 -36.83
N LEU A 284 -3.29 -30.64 -37.85
CA LEU A 284 -3.17 -29.19 -38.07
C LEU A 284 -3.75 -28.40 -36.92
N THR A 285 -4.87 -28.84 -36.37
CA THR A 285 -5.50 -28.22 -35.20
C THR A 285 -4.62 -28.36 -33.97
N TYR A 286 -4.05 -29.56 -33.73
CA TYR A 286 -3.13 -29.78 -32.61
C TYR A 286 -1.82 -29.01 -32.73
N ALA A 287 -1.24 -28.87 -33.92
CA ALA A 287 -0.05 -28.07 -34.15
C ALA A 287 -0.29 -26.60 -33.74
N ASN A 288 -1.47 -26.07 -34.05
CA ASN A 288 -1.86 -24.72 -33.65
C ASN A 288 -2.10 -24.61 -32.14
N GLN A 289 -2.79 -25.58 -31.52
CA GLN A 289 -3.02 -25.61 -30.08
C GLN A 289 -1.72 -25.78 -29.28
N TYR A 290 -0.76 -26.57 -29.77
CA TYR A 290 0.53 -26.81 -29.16
C TYR A 290 1.39 -25.56 -29.08
N THR A 291 1.37 -24.71 -30.13
CA THR A 291 2.18 -23.49 -30.17
C THR A 291 1.60 -22.31 -29.34
N LYS A 292 0.30 -22.33 -29.06
CA LYS A 292 -0.40 -21.24 -28.37
C LYS A 292 0.14 -20.93 -26.97
N PRO A 293 0.33 -21.89 -26.03
CA PRO A 293 0.86 -21.60 -24.70
C PRO A 293 2.26 -20.98 -24.71
N PHE A 294 3.11 -21.30 -25.70
CA PHE A 294 4.46 -20.74 -25.81
C PHE A 294 4.44 -19.24 -26.13
N ASN A 295 3.43 -18.78 -26.85
CA ASN A 295 3.27 -17.33 -27.14
C ASN A 295 2.82 -16.54 -25.88
N GLU A 296 2.15 -17.20 -24.95
CA GLU A 296 1.64 -16.58 -23.71
C GLU A 296 2.68 -16.55 -22.59
N VAL A 297 3.73 -17.38 -22.65
CA VAL A 297 4.76 -17.51 -21.60
C VAL A 297 5.41 -16.15 -21.25
N THR A 298 5.69 -15.29 -22.24
CA THR A 298 6.35 -14.01 -21.99
C THR A 298 5.48 -13.07 -21.15
N ALA A 299 4.19 -13.01 -21.44
CA ALA A 299 3.23 -12.19 -20.69
C ALA A 299 3.10 -12.68 -19.24
N VAL A 300 2.97 -14.00 -19.06
CA VAL A 300 2.87 -14.64 -17.74
C VAL A 300 4.13 -14.41 -16.90
N LEU A 301 5.32 -14.54 -17.51
CA LEU A 301 6.59 -14.29 -16.82
C LEU A 301 6.72 -12.83 -16.36
N THR A 302 6.28 -11.87 -17.17
CA THR A 302 6.31 -10.45 -16.80
C THR A 302 5.37 -10.19 -15.62
N GLN A 303 4.15 -10.72 -15.68
CA GLN A 303 3.16 -10.54 -14.62
C GLN A 303 3.60 -11.23 -13.31
N LEU A 304 4.18 -12.41 -13.41
CA LEU A 304 4.77 -13.11 -12.26
C LEU A 304 5.93 -12.32 -11.63
N GLN A 305 6.79 -11.70 -12.44
CA GLN A 305 7.87 -10.85 -11.92
C GLN A 305 7.34 -9.64 -11.16
N THR A 306 6.30 -8.97 -11.68
CA THR A 306 5.61 -7.86 -11.01
C THR A 306 5.00 -8.31 -9.68
N ALA A 307 4.26 -9.43 -9.69
CA ALA A 307 3.67 -10.00 -8.48
C ALA A 307 4.72 -10.40 -7.43
N LEU A 308 5.86 -10.96 -7.85
CA LEU A 308 6.95 -11.31 -6.94
C LEU A 308 7.66 -10.10 -6.36
N ALA A 309 7.79 -9.02 -7.11
CA ALA A 309 8.32 -7.75 -6.61
C ALA A 309 7.37 -7.13 -5.58
N ALA A 310 6.07 -7.09 -5.88
CA ALA A 310 5.02 -6.66 -4.95
C ALA A 310 4.98 -7.53 -3.68
N ALA A 311 5.01 -8.86 -3.83
CA ALA A 311 5.11 -9.79 -2.70
C ALA A 311 6.36 -9.51 -1.83
N GLY A 312 7.49 -9.17 -2.44
CA GLY A 312 8.71 -8.78 -1.72
C GLY A 312 8.50 -7.58 -0.80
N ARG A 313 7.82 -6.52 -1.28
CA ARG A 313 7.49 -5.33 -0.49
C ARG A 313 6.45 -5.63 0.60
N VAL A 314 5.42 -6.41 0.28
CA VAL A 314 4.42 -6.87 1.25
C VAL A 314 5.07 -7.67 2.39
N PHE A 315 5.89 -8.66 2.06
CA PHE A 315 6.56 -9.47 3.10
C PHE A 315 7.63 -8.71 3.87
N SER A 316 8.29 -7.70 3.30
CA SER A 316 9.22 -6.85 4.06
C SER A 316 8.50 -6.08 5.17
N LEU A 317 7.26 -5.65 4.93
CA LEU A 317 6.43 -5.00 5.94
C LEU A 317 5.91 -5.99 6.98
N LEU A 318 5.46 -7.18 6.56
CA LEU A 318 4.98 -8.23 7.47
C LEU A 318 6.08 -8.77 8.40
N GLU A 319 7.34 -8.67 7.99
CA GLU A 319 8.52 -9.12 8.74
C GLU A 319 9.24 -7.98 9.47
N ALA A 320 8.74 -6.75 9.39
CA ALA A 320 9.24 -5.67 10.21
C ALA A 320 9.15 -6.06 11.69
N GLU A 321 10.08 -5.60 12.49
CA GLU A 321 10.06 -5.88 13.93
C GLU A 321 8.82 -5.27 14.57
N ASP A 322 8.21 -5.99 15.48
CA ASP A 322 7.10 -5.46 16.29
C ASP A 322 7.65 -4.53 17.37
N GLU A 323 6.80 -3.65 17.89
CA GLU A 323 7.13 -2.89 19.10
C GLU A 323 7.60 -3.83 20.21
N LEU A 324 8.55 -3.35 21.04
CA LEU A 324 9.03 -4.12 22.18
C LEU A 324 7.86 -4.61 23.05
N PRO A 325 7.91 -5.87 23.53
CA PRO A 325 6.84 -6.42 24.35
C PRO A 325 6.53 -5.51 25.54
N GLU A 326 5.25 -5.29 25.80
CA GLU A 326 4.81 -4.51 26.95
C GLU A 326 5.07 -5.28 28.25
N LYS A 327 5.60 -4.58 29.24
CA LYS A 327 5.63 -5.09 30.61
C LYS A 327 4.41 -4.53 31.35
N ASP A 328 3.63 -5.38 32.00
CA ASP A 328 2.59 -4.92 32.91
C ASP A 328 3.18 -4.80 34.32
N GLY A 329 3.82 -3.65 34.59
CA GLY A 329 4.38 -3.32 35.92
C GLY A 329 3.33 -2.96 36.98
N GLY A 330 2.04 -3.19 36.70
CA GLY A 330 0.96 -2.89 37.65
C GLY A 330 0.58 -1.41 37.75
N PHE A 331 1.22 -0.53 36.98
CA PHE A 331 0.84 0.89 36.93
C PHE A 331 -0.56 1.06 36.29
N ARG A 332 -1.38 1.94 36.87
CA ARG A 332 -2.71 2.28 36.35
C ARG A 332 -2.84 3.80 36.23
N ALA A 333 -3.31 4.27 35.09
CA ALA A 333 -3.48 5.68 34.76
C ALA A 333 -4.39 6.42 35.76
N GLU A 334 -5.35 5.72 36.38
CA GLU A 334 -6.24 6.27 37.41
C GLU A 334 -5.47 6.81 38.63
N ASN A 335 -4.33 6.19 38.95
CA ASN A 335 -3.47 6.56 40.07
C ASN A 335 -2.39 7.60 39.69
N CYS A 336 -2.36 8.02 38.42
CA CYS A 336 -1.39 8.99 37.96
C CYS A 336 -1.55 10.34 38.67
N ARG A 337 -0.46 10.88 39.23
CA ARG A 337 -0.40 12.22 39.82
C ARG A 337 0.17 13.25 38.84
N GLY A 338 1.08 12.80 37.96
CA GLY A 338 1.64 13.61 36.90
C GLY A 338 3.04 14.15 37.20
N GLU A 339 3.82 13.55 38.08
CA GLU A 339 5.25 13.83 38.22
C GLU A 339 6.01 13.20 37.07
N VAL A 340 6.91 13.93 36.43
CA VAL A 340 7.71 13.44 35.31
C VAL A 340 9.19 13.66 35.61
N SER A 341 10.00 12.59 35.51
CA SER A 341 11.45 12.65 35.68
C SER A 341 12.16 12.03 34.47
N VAL A 342 13.12 12.74 33.93
CA VAL A 342 13.99 12.34 32.83
C VAL A 342 15.43 12.31 33.36
N LYS A 343 16.14 11.19 33.25
CA LYS A 343 17.47 11.02 33.81
C LYS A 343 18.44 10.54 32.75
N ASP A 344 19.41 11.39 32.43
CA ASP A 344 20.56 11.10 31.56
C ASP A 344 20.14 10.48 30.21
N VAL A 345 19.08 10.99 29.60
CA VAL A 345 18.51 10.47 28.37
C VAL A 345 19.31 10.91 27.17
N SER A 346 19.69 9.93 26.33
CA SER A 346 20.21 10.17 24.99
C SER A 346 19.30 9.49 23.95
N PHE A 347 19.15 10.14 22.79
CA PHE A 347 18.31 9.65 21.71
C PHE A 347 18.74 10.17 20.34
N SER A 348 18.67 9.28 19.33
CA SER A 348 18.89 9.59 17.92
C SER A 348 17.86 8.91 17.02
N TYR A 349 17.35 9.62 16.01
CA TYR A 349 16.53 8.99 14.95
C TYR A 349 17.37 8.12 14.01
N SER A 350 18.66 8.42 13.89
CA SER A 350 19.63 7.67 13.11
C SER A 350 20.92 7.57 13.90
N PRO A 351 21.55 6.39 14.01
CA PRO A 351 22.79 6.19 14.78
C PRO A 351 23.91 7.17 14.44
N ASP A 352 23.94 7.65 13.20
CA ASP A 352 24.98 8.57 12.70
C ASP A 352 24.73 10.05 13.06
N LYS A 353 23.57 10.38 13.65
CA LYS A 353 23.17 11.77 13.97
C LYS A 353 22.55 11.83 15.36
N PRO A 354 23.35 11.91 16.43
CA PRO A 354 22.83 12.14 17.76
C PRO A 354 22.03 13.46 17.79
N LEU A 355 20.90 13.45 18.49
CA LEU A 355 20.02 14.61 18.57
C LEU A 355 19.86 15.10 20.02
N ILE A 356 19.66 14.19 20.96
CA ILE A 356 19.57 14.50 22.39
C ILE A 356 20.69 13.72 23.08
N GLU A 357 21.48 14.40 23.91
CA GLU A 357 22.61 13.81 24.64
C GLU A 357 22.55 14.24 26.10
N HIS A 358 22.59 13.26 27.01
CA HIS A 358 22.67 13.47 28.47
C HIS A 358 21.60 14.42 29.04
N PHE A 359 20.37 14.32 28.52
CA PHE A 359 19.26 15.18 28.90
C PHE A 359 18.65 14.76 30.24
N SER A 360 18.57 15.70 31.18
CA SER A 360 17.95 15.47 32.49
C SER A 360 16.97 16.57 32.84
N LEU A 361 15.81 16.19 33.42
CA LEU A 361 14.71 17.10 33.75
C LEU A 361 13.85 16.51 34.85
N GLU A 362 13.51 17.30 35.85
CA GLU A 362 12.56 16.96 36.92
C GLU A 362 11.37 17.93 36.85
N VAL A 363 10.15 17.39 36.72
CA VAL A 363 8.91 18.16 36.62
C VAL A 363 7.96 17.75 37.74
N PRO A 364 7.77 18.59 38.76
CA PRO A 364 6.82 18.33 39.83
C PRO A 364 5.37 18.26 39.34
N VAL A 365 4.51 17.65 40.14
CA VAL A 365 3.07 17.58 39.88
C VAL A 365 2.47 18.99 39.76
N GLY A 366 1.71 19.22 38.70
CA GLY A 366 1.02 20.49 38.45
C GLY A 366 1.90 21.62 37.91
N CYS A 367 3.18 21.34 37.61
CA CYS A 367 4.10 22.33 37.04
C CYS A 367 3.82 22.52 35.54
N HIS A 368 3.80 23.80 35.10
CA HIS A 368 3.68 24.17 33.70
C HIS A 368 5.07 24.44 33.12
N VAL A 369 5.47 23.63 32.16
CA VAL A 369 6.80 23.70 31.54
C VAL A 369 6.67 24.25 30.12
N ALA A 370 7.24 25.40 29.84
CA ALA A 370 7.36 25.93 28.50
C ALA A 370 8.62 25.42 27.82
N ILE A 371 8.49 24.83 26.65
CA ILE A 371 9.62 24.36 25.82
C ILE A 371 9.87 25.38 24.72
N VAL A 372 11.03 26.03 24.73
CA VAL A 372 11.39 27.11 23.80
C VAL A 372 12.68 26.76 23.07
N GLY A 373 12.79 27.19 21.83
CA GLY A 373 13.99 27.02 21.02
C GLY A 373 13.71 27.13 19.52
N PRO A 374 14.74 27.24 18.69
CA PRO A 374 14.58 27.36 17.24
C PRO A 374 13.92 26.12 16.64
N THR A 375 13.45 26.25 15.39
CA THR A 375 12.91 25.08 14.65
C THR A 375 14.00 24.02 14.47
N GLY A 376 13.66 22.77 14.71
CA GLY A 376 14.59 21.64 14.58
C GLY A 376 15.46 21.35 15.82
N CYS A 377 15.32 22.10 16.93
CA CYS A 377 16.12 21.89 18.14
C CYS A 377 15.71 20.68 19.00
N GLY A 378 14.72 19.86 18.57
CA GLY A 378 14.34 18.64 19.30
C GLY A 378 13.07 18.74 20.16
N LYS A 379 12.29 19.84 20.13
CA LYS A 379 11.05 19.98 20.93
C LYS A 379 10.06 18.84 20.72
N THR A 380 9.73 18.55 19.46
CA THR A 380 8.83 17.46 19.09
C THR A 380 9.41 16.10 19.46
N THR A 381 10.74 15.96 19.40
CA THR A 381 11.42 14.72 19.81
C THR A 381 11.25 14.46 21.29
N LEU A 382 11.40 15.46 22.13
CA LEU A 382 11.12 15.33 23.58
C LEU A 382 9.69 14.85 23.83
N ILE A 383 8.70 15.44 23.16
CA ILE A 383 7.29 15.03 23.23
C ILE A 383 7.14 13.54 22.84
N ASN A 384 7.75 13.14 21.73
CA ASN A 384 7.69 11.77 21.24
C ASN A 384 8.28 10.77 22.25
N LEU A 385 9.35 11.15 22.97
CA LEU A 385 9.95 10.33 24.01
C LEU A 385 9.06 10.25 25.25
N LEU A 386 8.47 11.36 25.71
CA LEU A 386 7.54 11.36 26.85
C LEU A 386 6.31 10.47 26.61
N MET A 387 5.76 10.47 25.39
CA MET A 387 4.65 9.64 24.98
C MET A 387 5.05 8.18 24.66
N ARG A 388 6.36 7.89 24.71
CA ARG A 388 6.93 6.60 24.30
C ARG A 388 6.47 6.20 22.88
N PHE A 389 6.49 7.15 21.93
CA PHE A 389 6.41 6.87 20.50
C PHE A 389 7.75 6.32 19.98
N TYR A 390 8.84 6.69 20.67
CA TYR A 390 10.18 6.17 20.50
C TYR A 390 10.73 5.77 21.87
N ASP A 391 11.48 4.70 21.93
CA ASP A 391 12.23 4.32 23.13
C ASP A 391 13.59 5.06 23.13
N VAL A 392 14.11 5.41 24.31
CA VAL A 392 15.40 6.09 24.47
C VAL A 392 16.58 5.16 24.21
N ASP A 393 17.68 5.69 23.68
CA ASP A 393 18.91 4.92 23.44
C ASP A 393 19.63 4.64 24.77
N SER A 394 19.65 5.61 25.69
CA SER A 394 20.18 5.46 27.05
C SER A 394 19.43 6.34 28.04
N GLY A 395 19.63 6.12 29.34
CA GLY A 395 18.94 6.82 30.41
C GLY A 395 17.53 6.25 30.68
N SER A 396 16.72 7.04 31.38
CA SER A 396 15.36 6.65 31.76
C SER A 396 14.38 7.83 31.82
N ILE A 397 13.14 7.56 31.45
CA ILE A 397 12.00 8.48 31.66
C ILE A 397 11.04 7.79 32.61
N SER A 398 10.60 8.48 33.65
CA SER A 398 9.66 7.94 34.62
C SER A 398 8.47 8.87 34.86
N VAL A 399 7.30 8.26 35.12
CA VAL A 399 6.09 8.94 35.54
C VAL A 399 5.72 8.42 36.92
N ASP A 400 5.55 9.35 37.89
CA ASP A 400 5.31 9.02 39.29
C ASP A 400 6.30 7.98 39.85
N GLY A 401 7.59 8.10 39.49
CA GLY A 401 8.66 7.23 39.94
C GLY A 401 8.77 5.88 39.22
N THR A 402 7.85 5.54 38.31
CA THR A 402 7.89 4.30 37.51
C THR A 402 8.45 4.57 36.14
N ASP A 403 9.44 3.78 35.69
CA ASP A 403 10.00 3.90 34.34
C ASP A 403 8.91 3.59 33.29
N ILE A 404 8.79 4.43 32.26
CA ILE A 404 7.80 4.26 31.20
C ILE A 404 7.95 2.96 30.43
N ARG A 405 9.14 2.32 30.46
CA ARG A 405 9.39 1.00 29.86
C ARG A 405 8.77 -0.15 30.64
N ASP A 406 8.51 0.05 31.93
CA ASP A 406 7.86 -0.93 32.80
C ASP A 406 6.34 -0.73 32.91
N MET A 407 5.80 0.25 32.16
CA MET A 407 4.34 0.47 32.00
C MET A 407 3.86 -0.08 30.66
N SER A 408 2.57 -0.48 30.59
CA SER A 408 1.95 -0.66 29.28
C SER A 408 1.77 0.70 28.58
N ARG A 409 2.01 0.75 27.27
CA ARG A 409 1.85 1.98 26.47
C ARG A 409 0.43 2.56 26.59
N ARG A 410 -0.56 1.67 26.72
CA ARG A 410 -1.96 2.05 26.90
C ARG A 410 -2.17 2.83 28.19
N GLU A 411 -1.66 2.34 29.33
CA GLU A 411 -1.81 3.04 30.62
C GLU A 411 -0.96 4.30 30.68
N LEU A 412 0.26 4.28 30.12
CA LEU A 412 1.08 5.47 29.99
C LEU A 412 0.37 6.57 29.19
N ARG A 413 -0.10 6.25 27.98
CA ARG A 413 -0.76 7.22 27.08
C ARG A 413 -2.08 7.76 27.61
N LYS A 414 -2.79 7.01 28.50
CA LYS A 414 -3.96 7.53 29.21
C LYS A 414 -3.61 8.63 30.23
N CYS A 415 -2.38 8.66 30.74
CA CYS A 415 -1.95 9.74 31.63
C CYS A 415 -1.80 11.07 30.89
N TYR A 416 -1.60 11.01 29.57
CA TYR A 416 -1.33 12.16 28.71
C TYR A 416 -2.55 12.59 27.90
N GLY A 417 -2.77 13.91 27.81
CA GLY A 417 -3.65 14.52 26.82
C GLY A 417 -2.83 15.36 25.86
N MET A 418 -2.97 15.14 24.58
CA MET A 418 -2.17 15.81 23.56
C MET A 418 -3.03 16.67 22.64
N VAL A 419 -2.63 17.93 22.46
CA VAL A 419 -3.19 18.84 21.44
C VAL A 419 -2.04 19.28 20.55
N LEU A 420 -2.02 18.77 19.33
CA LEU A 420 -0.97 19.06 18.33
C LEU A 420 -1.26 20.34 17.56
N GLN A 421 -0.22 20.87 16.92
CA GLN A 421 -0.29 21.97 15.97
C GLN A 421 -1.27 21.67 14.84
N ASP A 422 -1.15 20.50 14.22
CA ASP A 422 -2.07 20.03 13.19
C ASP A 422 -3.30 19.39 13.85
N SER A 423 -4.37 20.17 13.90
CA SER A 423 -5.65 19.76 14.47
C SER A 423 -6.35 18.77 13.52
N TRP A 424 -6.21 17.46 13.77
CA TRP A 424 -6.81 16.44 12.94
C TRP A 424 -8.15 15.92 13.50
N LEU A 425 -9.14 15.79 12.61
CA LEU A 425 -10.48 15.30 12.91
C LEU A 425 -10.84 14.19 11.92
N PHE A 426 -11.50 13.14 12.45
CA PHE A 426 -12.02 12.05 11.64
C PHE A 426 -13.27 12.49 10.87
N GLU A 427 -13.53 11.85 9.74
CA GLU A 427 -14.85 11.88 9.12
C GLU A 427 -15.87 11.20 10.03
N GLY A 428 -16.94 11.93 10.37
CA GLY A 428 -17.96 11.46 11.32
C GLY A 428 -18.61 12.63 12.03
N THR A 429 -19.44 12.35 13.03
CA THR A 429 -20.11 13.41 13.78
C THR A 429 -19.16 14.16 14.72
N ILE A 430 -19.50 15.38 15.09
CA ILE A 430 -18.75 16.13 16.13
C ILE A 430 -18.77 15.34 17.45
N MET A 431 -19.90 14.73 17.82
CA MET A 431 -20.02 13.90 19.01
C MET A 431 -19.00 12.76 19.01
N ASP A 432 -18.88 11.99 17.91
CA ASP A 432 -17.94 10.89 17.77
C ASP A 432 -16.49 11.36 17.87
N ASN A 433 -16.18 12.49 17.22
CA ASN A 433 -14.86 13.11 17.29
C ASN A 433 -14.47 13.53 18.72
N LEU A 434 -15.39 14.05 19.51
CA LEU A 434 -15.13 14.40 20.91
C LEU A 434 -15.02 13.16 21.80
N ARG A 435 -15.90 12.18 21.59
CA ARG A 435 -15.91 10.91 22.34
C ARG A 435 -14.68 10.04 22.07
N TYR A 436 -13.96 10.31 20.99
CA TYR A 436 -12.67 9.63 20.71
C TYR A 436 -11.64 9.82 21.85
N GLY A 437 -11.74 10.87 22.66
CA GLY A 437 -10.93 11.05 23.86
C GLY A 437 -11.24 10.04 24.97
N ASN A 438 -12.50 9.61 25.07
CA ASN A 438 -12.96 8.55 25.97
C ASN A 438 -14.26 7.95 25.41
N GLU A 439 -14.20 6.74 24.86
CA GLU A 439 -15.34 6.06 24.24
C GLU A 439 -16.49 5.77 25.21
N GLN A 440 -16.20 5.71 26.52
CA GLN A 440 -17.20 5.46 27.57
C GLN A 440 -17.87 6.73 28.09
N ALA A 441 -17.43 7.91 27.64
CA ALA A 441 -17.99 9.19 28.08
C ALA A 441 -19.46 9.33 27.65
N GLY A 442 -20.31 9.73 28.60
CA GLY A 442 -21.70 10.06 28.33
C GLY A 442 -21.84 11.37 27.57
N ASP A 443 -23.00 11.60 26.94
CA ASP A 443 -23.28 12.81 26.16
C ASP A 443 -23.12 14.08 27.02
N ASP A 444 -23.56 14.05 28.27
CA ASP A 444 -23.45 15.17 29.20
C ASP A 444 -21.99 15.52 29.51
N GLU A 445 -21.11 14.52 29.64
CA GLU A 445 -19.67 14.72 29.86
C GLU A 445 -19.00 15.33 28.63
N VAL A 446 -19.33 14.83 27.45
CA VAL A 446 -18.83 15.37 26.18
C VAL A 446 -19.29 16.83 25.99
N ILE A 447 -20.56 17.13 26.28
CA ILE A 447 -21.12 18.48 26.22
C ILE A 447 -20.45 19.41 27.25
N ALA A 448 -20.18 18.91 28.47
CA ALA A 448 -19.48 19.67 29.50
C ALA A 448 -18.04 20.01 29.08
N ALA A 449 -17.30 19.06 28.49
CA ALA A 449 -15.98 19.29 27.94
C ALA A 449 -16.00 20.30 26.77
N ALA A 450 -16.97 20.20 25.86
CA ALA A 450 -17.14 21.16 24.77
C ALA A 450 -17.48 22.58 25.27
N LYS A 451 -18.25 22.71 26.35
CA LYS A 451 -18.49 23.99 27.03
C LYS A 451 -17.21 24.54 27.66
N ALA A 452 -16.44 23.68 28.32
CA ALA A 452 -15.18 24.04 28.96
C ALA A 452 -14.13 24.52 27.93
N ALA A 453 -14.11 23.90 26.75
CA ALA A 453 -13.25 24.29 25.62
C ALA A 453 -13.80 25.41 24.75
N TYR A 454 -14.89 26.10 25.14
CA TYR A 454 -15.57 27.14 24.34
C TYR A 454 -16.06 26.68 22.94
N ALA A 455 -16.15 25.37 22.69
CA ALA A 455 -16.62 24.82 21.43
C ALA A 455 -18.16 24.76 21.32
N HIS A 456 -18.87 24.57 22.44
CA HIS A 456 -20.33 24.43 22.49
C HIS A 456 -21.11 25.51 21.73
N SER A 457 -20.68 26.76 21.81
CA SER A 457 -21.41 27.90 21.24
C SER A 457 -21.47 27.87 19.71
N PHE A 458 -20.41 27.41 19.03
CA PHE A 458 -20.43 27.27 17.58
C PHE A 458 -21.08 25.95 17.15
N ILE A 459 -20.88 24.85 17.90
CA ILE A 459 -21.51 23.55 17.62
C ILE A 459 -23.03 23.70 17.59
N ARG A 460 -23.62 24.37 18.57
CA ARG A 460 -25.08 24.63 18.62
C ARG A 460 -25.63 25.42 17.43
N ARG A 461 -24.80 26.22 16.77
CA ARG A 461 -25.21 26.99 15.58
C ARG A 461 -25.14 26.20 14.29
N MET A 462 -24.55 25.02 14.32
CA MET A 462 -24.53 24.12 13.16
C MET A 462 -25.91 23.46 12.96
N PRO A 463 -26.26 23.13 11.71
CA PRO A 463 -27.63 22.63 11.38
C PRO A 463 -28.06 21.42 12.21
N GLN A 464 -27.14 20.52 12.55
CA GLN A 464 -27.41 19.30 13.32
C GLN A 464 -26.69 19.29 14.70
N GLY A 465 -26.14 20.45 15.13
CA GLY A 465 -25.42 20.56 16.40
C GLY A 465 -24.30 19.53 16.52
N TYR A 466 -24.30 18.75 17.60
CA TYR A 466 -23.29 17.71 17.85
C TYR A 466 -23.35 16.53 16.84
N HIS A 467 -24.46 16.34 16.13
CA HIS A 467 -24.61 15.32 15.09
C HIS A 467 -24.19 15.82 13.70
N THR A 468 -23.71 17.05 13.60
CA THR A 468 -23.15 17.56 12.35
C THR A 468 -21.96 16.71 11.92
N VAL A 469 -22.00 16.22 10.68
CA VAL A 469 -20.93 15.41 10.09
C VAL A 469 -19.78 16.34 9.68
N ILE A 470 -18.60 16.00 10.13
CA ILE A 470 -17.34 16.62 9.73
C ILE A 470 -16.80 15.85 8.53
N SER A 471 -16.46 16.57 7.46
CA SER A 471 -15.76 15.98 6.30
C SER A 471 -14.30 15.65 6.65
N GLU A 472 -13.67 14.83 5.84
CA GLU A 472 -12.28 14.40 6.02
C GLU A 472 -11.35 15.60 6.32
N GLY A 473 -10.55 15.47 7.38
CA GLY A 473 -9.66 16.53 7.86
C GLY A 473 -10.38 17.81 8.34
N GLY A 474 -11.72 17.78 8.50
CA GLY A 474 -12.48 18.94 8.98
C GLY A 474 -12.62 20.06 7.94
N GLY A 475 -12.70 19.73 6.63
CA GLY A 475 -12.74 20.71 5.54
C GLY A 475 -13.86 21.76 5.63
N ASN A 476 -14.92 21.47 6.39
CA ASN A 476 -16.06 22.36 6.63
C ASN A 476 -15.92 23.22 7.90
N LEU A 477 -14.75 23.20 8.59
CA LEU A 477 -14.48 23.94 9.82
C LEU A 477 -13.31 24.90 9.65
N SER A 478 -13.34 26.05 10.36
CA SER A 478 -12.17 26.91 10.45
C SER A 478 -11.07 26.26 11.31
N GLN A 479 -9.81 26.68 11.12
CA GLN A 479 -8.67 26.15 11.88
C GLN A 479 -8.86 26.31 13.40
N GLY A 480 -9.39 27.45 13.85
CA GLY A 480 -9.68 27.69 15.27
C GLY A 480 -10.81 26.78 15.79
N GLN A 481 -11.84 26.50 14.98
CA GLN A 481 -12.89 25.56 15.37
C GLN A 481 -12.34 24.13 15.51
N LYS A 482 -11.48 23.68 14.58
CA LYS A 482 -10.79 22.39 14.69
C LYS A 482 -9.98 22.30 15.98
N GLN A 483 -9.22 23.34 16.31
CA GLN A 483 -8.40 23.36 17.51
C GLN A 483 -9.24 23.30 18.78
N LEU A 484 -10.36 24.05 18.87
CA LEU A 484 -11.29 23.97 19.99
C LEU A 484 -11.90 22.58 20.15
N LEU A 485 -12.19 21.86 19.06
CA LEU A 485 -12.64 20.46 19.10
C LEU A 485 -11.54 19.52 19.61
N CYS A 486 -10.29 19.70 19.16
CA CYS A 486 -9.17 18.90 19.66
C CYS A 486 -8.90 19.13 21.16
N ILE A 487 -9.03 20.39 21.64
CA ILE A 487 -8.96 20.68 23.07
C ILE A 487 -10.13 20.02 23.82
N ALA A 488 -11.35 20.10 23.30
CA ALA A 488 -12.50 19.45 23.92
C ALA A 488 -12.31 17.93 23.98
N ARG A 489 -11.79 17.28 22.92
CA ARG A 489 -11.41 15.86 22.88
C ARG A 489 -10.43 15.51 24.00
N ALA A 490 -9.39 16.31 24.18
CA ALA A 490 -8.40 16.10 25.23
C ALA A 490 -9.00 16.34 26.64
N MET A 491 -9.99 17.24 26.79
CA MET A 491 -10.72 17.43 28.04
C MET A 491 -11.63 16.24 28.40
N VAL A 492 -12.20 15.56 27.40
CA VAL A 492 -13.04 14.36 27.62
C VAL A 492 -12.20 13.22 28.20
N SER A 493 -10.95 13.05 27.81
CA SER A 493 -10.05 12.02 28.37
C SER A 493 -9.59 12.33 29.80
N ASN A 494 -9.73 13.58 30.28
CA ASN A 494 -9.37 14.06 31.62
C ASN A 494 -7.96 13.62 32.10
N PRO A 495 -6.91 13.84 31.34
CA PRO A 495 -5.54 13.40 31.63
C PRO A 495 -4.92 14.20 32.79
N LYS A 496 -3.87 13.65 33.42
CA LYS A 496 -3.08 14.34 34.46
C LYS A 496 -1.91 15.12 33.91
N ILE A 497 -1.40 14.71 32.75
CA ILE A 497 -0.28 15.35 32.06
C ILE A 497 -0.79 15.85 30.71
N LEU A 498 -0.42 17.05 30.33
CA LEU A 498 -0.80 17.68 29.07
C LEU A 498 0.42 17.94 28.20
N ILE A 499 0.27 17.71 26.91
CA ILE A 499 1.21 18.12 25.88
C ILE A 499 0.46 19.04 24.92
N LEU A 500 0.89 20.31 24.86
CA LEU A 500 0.24 21.35 24.08
C LEU A 500 1.21 21.95 23.08
N ASP A 501 0.84 21.95 21.80
CA ASP A 501 1.61 22.62 20.75
C ASP A 501 0.86 23.88 20.29
N GLU A 502 1.43 25.07 20.60
CA GLU A 502 0.77 26.38 20.51
C GLU A 502 1.02 27.05 19.13
N ALA A 503 0.69 26.41 18.03
CA ALA A 503 0.75 27.07 16.73
C ALA A 503 -0.62 27.65 16.31
N THR A 504 -0.79 28.95 16.48
CA THR A 504 -2.05 29.68 16.21
C THR A 504 -1.92 30.70 15.08
N SER A 505 -0.90 30.61 14.23
CA SER A 505 -0.55 31.60 13.21
C SER A 505 -1.62 31.86 12.13
N SER A 506 -2.67 31.03 12.07
CA SER A 506 -3.72 31.10 11.03
C SER A 506 -5.13 31.26 11.60
N ILE A 507 -5.29 31.77 12.83
CA ILE A 507 -6.57 31.85 13.54
C ILE A 507 -6.94 33.31 13.75
N ASP A 508 -8.23 33.65 13.61
CA ASP A 508 -8.75 34.98 13.95
C ASP A 508 -8.59 35.31 15.44
N THR A 509 -8.37 36.58 15.76
CA THR A 509 -8.06 37.04 17.11
C THR A 509 -9.10 36.65 18.18
N LEU A 510 -10.40 36.66 17.84
CA LEU A 510 -11.45 36.28 18.79
C LEU A 510 -11.44 34.77 19.11
N THR A 511 -11.25 33.93 18.11
CA THR A 511 -11.14 32.49 18.31
C THR A 511 -9.85 32.14 19.03
N GLU A 512 -8.78 32.86 18.74
CA GLU A 512 -7.50 32.73 19.42
C GLU A 512 -7.61 32.99 20.94
N ILE A 513 -8.27 34.06 21.36
CA ILE A 513 -8.54 34.33 22.79
C ILE A 513 -9.32 33.17 23.43
N ARG A 514 -10.26 32.56 22.71
CA ARG A 514 -11.00 31.40 23.21
C ARG A 514 -10.11 30.16 23.35
N VAL A 515 -9.24 29.90 22.38
CA VAL A 515 -8.26 28.81 22.42
C VAL A 515 -7.34 28.96 23.63
N GLN A 516 -6.79 30.17 23.87
CA GLN A 516 -5.95 30.43 25.03
C GLN A 516 -6.68 30.21 26.35
N LYS A 517 -7.91 30.75 26.48
CA LYS A 517 -8.74 30.51 27.66
C LYS A 517 -9.05 29.02 27.86
N ALA A 518 -9.24 28.29 26.79
CA ALA A 518 -9.45 26.82 26.84
C ALA A 518 -8.18 26.10 27.33
N PHE A 519 -7.01 26.47 26.84
CA PHE A 519 -5.73 25.95 27.32
C PHE A 519 -5.51 26.24 28.79
N ALA A 520 -5.64 27.52 29.21
CA ALA A 520 -5.48 27.89 30.60
C ALA A 520 -6.43 27.14 31.54
N LYS A 521 -7.69 26.92 31.11
CA LYS A 521 -8.66 26.12 31.86
C LYS A 521 -8.28 24.64 31.91
N MET A 522 -7.74 24.08 30.82
CA MET A 522 -7.33 22.70 30.72
C MET A 522 -6.09 22.43 31.59
N MET A 523 -5.12 23.33 31.63
CA MET A 523 -3.87 23.19 32.40
C MET A 523 -4.08 23.27 33.93
N LYS A 524 -5.13 23.92 34.41
CA LYS A 524 -5.34 24.14 35.83
C LYS A 524 -5.31 22.83 36.63
N GLY A 525 -4.33 22.72 37.55
CA GLY A 525 -4.15 21.56 38.44
C GLY A 525 -3.59 20.33 37.74
N ARG A 526 -2.95 20.46 36.59
CA ARG A 526 -2.31 19.40 35.83
C ARG A 526 -0.88 19.77 35.47
N THR A 527 -0.02 18.78 35.29
CA THR A 527 1.30 18.97 34.74
C THR A 527 1.18 19.24 33.23
N ALA A 528 1.83 20.28 32.71
CA ALA A 528 1.70 20.65 31.30
C ALA A 528 3.06 20.91 30.66
N PHE A 529 3.30 20.31 29.52
CA PHE A 529 4.41 20.61 28.60
C PHE A 529 3.85 21.42 27.44
N VAL A 530 4.28 22.66 27.30
CA VAL A 530 3.79 23.57 26.26
C VAL A 530 4.92 23.91 25.31
N VAL A 531 4.81 23.51 24.04
CA VAL A 531 5.69 24.05 22.99
C VAL A 531 5.22 25.45 22.68
N ALA A 532 5.84 26.41 23.35
CA ALA A 532 5.39 27.77 23.34
C ALA A 532 6.00 28.56 22.17
N HIS A 533 5.13 29.17 21.37
CA HIS A 533 5.48 30.11 20.31
C HIS A 533 5.10 31.54 20.68
N ARG A 534 4.55 31.74 21.89
CA ARG A 534 4.07 33.05 22.38
C ARG A 534 4.75 33.44 23.67
N LEU A 535 5.12 34.69 23.72
CA LEU A 535 5.80 35.28 24.88
C LEU A 535 4.94 35.27 26.16
N SER A 536 3.61 35.46 26.03
CA SER A 536 2.66 35.40 27.15
C SER A 536 2.65 34.02 27.82
N THR A 537 2.53 32.97 27.05
CA THR A 537 2.53 31.58 27.56
C THR A 537 3.86 31.21 28.20
N ILE A 538 4.97 31.67 27.61
CA ILE A 538 6.31 31.47 28.17
C ILE A 538 6.46 32.14 29.53
N ARG A 539 5.99 33.40 29.67
CA ARG A 539 6.09 34.16 30.93
C ARG A 539 5.26 33.60 32.07
N GLU A 540 4.09 33.04 31.76
CA GLU A 540 3.16 32.46 32.73
C GLU A 540 3.53 31.03 33.16
N SER A 541 4.58 30.45 32.60
CA SER A 541 5.01 29.07 32.92
C SER A 541 5.90 29.06 34.18
N ASP A 542 5.74 28.00 34.99
CA ASP A 542 6.51 27.81 36.22
C ASP A 542 7.99 27.50 35.90
N MET A 543 8.24 26.84 34.77
CA MET A 543 9.55 26.44 34.29
C MET A 543 9.67 26.65 32.78
N ILE A 544 10.79 27.19 32.36
CA ILE A 544 11.13 27.33 30.94
C ILE A 544 12.34 26.41 30.63
N LEU A 545 12.18 25.56 29.62
CA LEU A 545 13.27 24.76 29.06
C LEU A 545 13.70 25.41 27.74
N VAL A 546 14.92 25.87 27.68
CA VAL A 546 15.50 26.46 26.48
C VAL A 546 16.33 25.39 25.77
N MET A 547 15.85 24.97 24.61
CA MET A 547 16.49 23.93 23.81
C MET A 547 17.28 24.51 22.63
N ARG A 548 18.47 24.00 22.43
CA ARG A 548 19.32 24.30 21.27
C ARG A 548 20.10 23.05 20.87
N ASP A 549 20.08 22.73 19.59
CA ASP A 549 20.82 21.60 19.01
C ASP A 549 20.61 20.28 19.80
N GLY A 550 19.36 20.01 20.19
CA GLY A 550 18.95 18.81 20.91
C GLY A 550 19.13 18.84 22.44
N ASN A 551 19.83 19.83 22.99
CA ASN A 551 20.15 19.90 24.41
C ASN A 551 19.40 21.03 25.14
N ILE A 552 19.21 20.88 26.46
CA ILE A 552 18.82 22.01 27.32
C ILE A 552 20.05 22.89 27.53
N VAL A 553 19.99 24.11 27.02
CA VAL A 553 21.06 25.09 27.25
C VAL A 553 20.81 25.94 28.48
N GLU A 554 19.53 26.18 28.80
CA GLU A 554 19.10 26.93 29.97
C GLU A 554 17.80 26.39 30.54
N GLN A 555 17.64 26.48 31.86
CA GLN A 555 16.46 26.05 32.58
C GLN A 555 16.23 27.03 33.76
N GLY A 556 14.98 27.44 34.00
CA GLY A 556 14.61 28.29 35.10
C GLY A 556 13.29 29.01 34.85
N SER A 557 12.92 29.95 35.75
CA SER A 557 11.79 30.87 35.59
C SER A 557 12.11 31.99 34.58
N HIS A 558 11.08 32.71 34.13
CA HIS A 558 11.26 33.83 33.21
C HIS A 558 12.26 34.86 33.75
N ASP A 559 12.09 35.27 35.00
CA ASP A 559 12.90 36.33 35.63
C ASP A 559 14.35 35.87 35.80
N GLU A 560 14.58 34.64 36.26
CA GLU A 560 15.93 34.07 36.41
C GLU A 560 16.67 33.99 35.06
N LEU A 561 15.98 33.61 33.98
CA LEU A 561 16.61 33.46 32.67
C LEU A 561 16.88 34.84 32.01
N ILE A 562 16.07 35.85 32.30
CA ILE A 562 16.34 37.24 31.85
C ILE A 562 17.54 37.80 32.59
N GLU A 563 17.64 37.59 33.92
CA GLU A 563 18.80 38.04 34.72
C GLU A 563 20.12 37.38 34.26
N LYS A 564 20.08 36.09 33.92
CA LYS A 564 21.24 35.38 33.38
C LYS A 564 21.76 35.97 32.07
N GLY A 565 20.92 36.70 31.32
CA GLY A 565 21.31 37.35 30.07
C GLY A 565 21.76 36.42 28.95
N GLY A 566 21.40 35.15 29.03
CA GLY A 566 21.82 34.07 28.12
C GLY A 566 20.99 33.97 26.83
N PHE A 567 20.94 32.78 26.25
CA PHE A 567 20.25 32.54 24.99
C PHE A 567 18.75 32.84 25.04
N TYR A 568 18.09 32.56 26.19
CA TYR A 568 16.68 32.95 26.38
C TYR A 568 16.46 34.43 26.29
N ALA A 569 17.32 35.21 26.95
CA ALA A 569 17.23 36.69 26.93
C ALA A 569 17.43 37.23 25.50
N GLU A 570 18.31 36.59 24.71
CA GLU A 570 18.50 36.94 23.29
C GLU A 570 17.24 36.62 22.46
N LEU A 571 16.65 35.44 22.64
CA LEU A 571 15.39 35.04 21.98
C LEU A 571 14.25 35.98 22.32
N ASN A 572 14.12 36.34 23.60
CA ASN A 572 13.09 37.27 24.08
C ASN A 572 13.23 38.68 23.46
N ARG A 573 14.46 39.20 23.27
CA ARG A 573 14.71 40.47 22.60
C ARG A 573 14.38 40.46 21.10
N LYS A 574 14.55 39.33 20.43
CA LYS A 574 14.24 39.18 18.99
C LYS A 574 12.75 38.97 18.73
N SER A 575 11.97 38.59 19.76
CA SER A 575 10.53 38.32 19.65
C SER A 575 9.67 39.53 20.06
N VAL A 576 10.27 40.60 20.55
CA VAL A 576 9.69 41.91 20.82
C VAL A 576 10.05 42.86 19.67
#